data_c44cadf8811a56f03bed5b799a86b057
#
_entry.id   c44cadf8811a56f03bed5b799a86b057
#
_cell.length_a   1.000
_cell.length_b   1.000
_cell.length_c   1.000
_cell.angle_alpha   90.00
_cell.angle_beta   90.00
_cell.angle_gamma   90.00
#
_symmetry.space_group_name_H-M   'P 1'
#
loop_
_entity.id
_entity.type
_entity.pdbx_description
1 polymer ?
#
loop_
_entity_poly.entity_id
_entity_poly.type
_entity_poly.pdbx_seq_one_letter_code
_entity_poly.pdbx_strand_id
1 'polypeptide(L)'
;MMELGGIPLFFHVIKDILSYEEDSSFILETPNRKVIDYCKNKGVVLCNSEWQEDIPVVNAYQPFKFVDKKYALLHENMNLTVCNLQSYLYAKYLVEQIKQYEKSYLLKQQKAHSIIHRVISNCQVCLIGDSLVEYWMVDEISNMKIFNAGIGDLTSKECLELVDKIDLSSFKIFFIIIGTNDLKYKIPIDTIVNNIKSIIDLVLYKNPKARIIYSLVPNVRRRWDRRNDDINRLNIKLNEILGGMVSVLSLSFLNNIYGELQERNTIDGLHFSDIAYEKLQEIIESKIAEL
;
A
#
# COMPACT_ATOMS: atom_id res chain seq x y z
N MET A 1 1.98 15.81 5.95
CA MET A 1 0.53 15.68 5.69
C MET A 1 0.35 14.38 4.95
N MET A 2 -0.51 13.47 5.43
CA MET A 2 -0.76 12.21 4.75
C MET A 2 -1.55 12.43 3.47
N GLU A 3 -1.18 11.74 2.41
CA GLU A 3 -1.76 11.88 1.07
C GLU A 3 -2.16 10.51 0.52
N LEU A 4 -3.25 10.48 -0.22
CA LEU A 4 -3.71 9.34 -1.01
C LEU A 4 -3.79 9.79 -2.47
N GLY A 5 -2.98 9.17 -3.35
CA GLY A 5 -2.91 9.56 -4.75
C GLY A 5 -2.45 11.01 -4.99
N GLY A 6 -1.57 11.55 -4.12
CA GLY A 6 -1.10 12.94 -4.18
C GLY A 6 -2.11 13.99 -3.68
N ILE A 7 -3.23 13.54 -3.11
CA ILE A 7 -4.26 14.41 -2.54
C ILE A 7 -4.27 14.19 -1.02
N PRO A 8 -4.24 15.26 -0.21
CA PRO A 8 -4.32 15.13 1.24
C PRO A 8 -5.56 14.37 1.68
N LEU A 9 -5.41 13.45 2.65
CA LEU A 9 -6.51 12.60 3.13
C LEU A 9 -7.73 13.38 3.57
N PHE A 10 -7.53 14.50 4.29
CA PHE A 10 -8.65 15.36 4.70
C PHE A 10 -9.43 15.93 3.51
N PHE A 11 -8.78 16.15 2.36
CA PHE A 11 -9.44 16.69 1.17
C PHE A 11 -10.32 15.65 0.48
N HIS A 12 -9.98 14.36 0.55
CA HIS A 12 -10.87 13.29 0.10
C HIS A 12 -12.18 13.31 0.90
N VAL A 13 -12.09 13.48 2.23
CA VAL A 13 -13.28 13.61 3.09
C VAL A 13 -14.16 14.78 2.64
N ILE A 14 -13.56 15.97 2.44
CA ILE A 14 -14.27 17.16 1.97
C ILE A 14 -14.89 16.92 0.59
N LYS A 15 -14.14 16.39 -0.36
CA LYS A 15 -14.58 16.13 -1.72
C LYS A 15 -15.76 15.15 -1.76
N ASP A 16 -15.68 14.08 -0.99
CA ASP A 16 -16.74 13.08 -0.96
C ASP A 16 -17.99 13.59 -0.28
N ILE A 17 -17.87 14.38 0.79
CA ILE A 17 -19.03 15.05 1.41
C ILE A 17 -19.68 16.04 0.44
N LEU A 18 -18.90 16.86 -0.29
CA LEU A 18 -19.40 17.79 -1.30
C LEU A 18 -20.06 17.09 -2.49
N SER A 19 -19.63 15.88 -2.85
CA SER A 19 -20.26 15.10 -3.93
C SER A 19 -21.59 14.49 -3.54
N TYR A 20 -21.91 14.41 -2.25
CA TYR A 20 -23.13 13.78 -1.74
C TYR A 20 -24.29 14.77 -1.58
N GLU A 21 -23.99 16.07 -1.40
CA GLU A 21 -24.99 17.13 -1.26
C GLU A 21 -24.51 18.42 -1.92
N GLU A 22 -25.20 18.84 -3.00
CA GLU A 22 -24.88 20.07 -3.76
C GLU A 22 -25.02 21.36 -2.92
N ASP A 23 -25.82 21.33 -1.85
CA ASP A 23 -26.11 22.49 -0.99
C ASP A 23 -25.33 22.49 0.34
N SER A 24 -24.34 21.61 0.51
CA SER A 24 -23.55 21.57 1.75
C SER A 24 -22.48 22.65 1.79
N SER A 25 -22.53 23.50 2.79
CA SER A 25 -21.43 24.44 3.10
C SER A 25 -20.53 23.86 4.19
N PHE A 26 -19.24 23.88 3.95
CA PHE A 26 -18.22 23.40 4.89
C PHE A 26 -17.43 24.56 5.44
N ILE A 27 -17.14 24.45 6.72
CA ILE A 27 -16.24 25.33 7.40
C ILE A 27 -15.11 24.48 7.97
N LEU A 28 -13.92 24.70 7.47
CA LEU A 28 -12.72 24.01 7.93
C LEU A 28 -11.93 24.93 8.86
N GLU A 29 -11.76 24.52 10.09
CA GLU A 29 -10.87 25.17 11.04
C GLU A 29 -9.65 24.26 11.30
N THR A 30 -8.45 24.77 11.06
CA THR A 30 -7.22 24.03 11.31
C THR A 30 -6.06 24.99 11.54
N PRO A 31 -5.21 24.75 12.55
CA PRO A 31 -3.98 25.49 12.73
C PRO A 31 -2.85 25.07 11.77
N ASN A 32 -3.08 24.01 10.99
CA ASN A 32 -2.05 23.45 10.11
C ASN A 32 -1.90 24.27 8.82
N ARG A 33 -0.81 25.03 8.72
CA ARG A 33 -0.51 25.91 7.60
C ARG A 33 -0.54 25.21 6.23
N LYS A 34 -0.05 23.98 6.15
CA LYS A 34 -0.07 23.19 4.88
C LYS A 34 -1.49 22.86 4.43
N VAL A 35 -2.40 22.60 5.38
CA VAL A 35 -3.83 22.38 5.12
C VAL A 35 -4.47 23.67 4.64
N ILE A 36 -4.18 24.79 5.31
CA ILE A 36 -4.68 26.12 4.94
C ILE A 36 -4.28 26.49 3.51
N ASP A 37 -3.00 26.36 3.18
CA ASP A 37 -2.47 26.70 1.85
C ASP A 37 -3.07 25.80 0.76
N TYR A 38 -3.25 24.50 1.05
CA TYR A 38 -3.90 23.59 0.12
C TYR A 38 -5.36 23.95 -0.13
N CYS A 39 -6.13 24.25 0.93
CA CYS A 39 -7.54 24.64 0.83
C CYS A 39 -7.71 25.95 0.05
N LYS A 40 -6.89 26.96 0.32
CA LYS A 40 -6.89 28.23 -0.42
C LYS A 40 -6.68 28.03 -1.93
N ASN A 41 -5.76 27.16 -2.30
CA ASN A 41 -5.46 26.85 -3.71
C ASN A 41 -6.58 26.07 -4.40
N LYS A 42 -7.51 25.46 -3.64
CA LYS A 42 -8.64 24.68 -4.17
C LYS A 42 -9.99 25.38 -4.02
N GLY A 43 -10.02 26.61 -3.57
CA GLY A 43 -11.24 27.39 -3.42
C GLY A 43 -12.13 26.95 -2.23
N VAL A 44 -11.59 26.17 -1.29
CA VAL A 44 -12.30 25.76 -0.08
C VAL A 44 -12.36 26.95 0.88
N VAL A 45 -13.56 27.28 1.35
CA VAL A 45 -13.77 28.36 2.33
C VAL A 45 -13.19 27.95 3.68
N LEU A 46 -12.22 28.73 4.15
CA LEU A 46 -11.62 28.56 5.48
C LEU A 46 -12.25 29.60 6.42
N CYS A 47 -12.63 29.17 7.61
CA CYS A 47 -13.01 30.09 8.65
C CYS A 47 -11.81 30.50 9.50
N ASN A 48 -11.63 31.81 9.70
CA ASN A 48 -10.75 32.32 10.75
C ASN A 48 -11.49 32.23 12.10
N SER A 49 -10.76 32.04 13.15
CA SER A 49 -11.12 31.70 14.52
C SER A 49 -12.09 32.61 15.29
N GLU A 50 -12.91 33.42 14.62
CA GLU A 50 -13.97 34.22 15.27
C GLU A 50 -15.32 33.54 15.04
N TRP A 51 -15.51 32.40 15.69
CA TRP A 51 -16.80 31.71 15.68
C TRP A 51 -17.73 32.32 16.70
N GLN A 52 -18.97 32.58 16.26
CA GLN A 52 -20.05 32.85 17.19
C GLN A 52 -20.34 31.58 18.02
N GLU A 53 -20.62 31.77 19.30
CA GLU A 53 -20.64 30.78 20.38
C GLU A 53 -21.60 29.58 20.24
N ASP A 54 -22.33 29.43 19.13
CA ASP A 54 -23.47 28.51 19.03
C ASP A 54 -23.24 27.23 18.17
N ILE A 55 -22.03 26.96 17.71
CA ILE A 55 -21.76 25.73 16.95
C ILE A 55 -20.97 24.74 17.81
N PRO A 56 -21.61 23.63 18.23
CA PRO A 56 -20.93 22.64 19.04
C PRO A 56 -19.87 21.92 18.21
N VAL A 57 -18.66 21.97 18.71
CA VAL A 57 -17.50 21.26 18.15
C VAL A 57 -17.45 19.86 18.76
N VAL A 58 -17.51 18.83 17.93
CA VAL A 58 -17.46 17.43 18.37
C VAL A 58 -16.14 16.82 18.00
N ASN A 59 -15.40 16.33 18.99
CA ASN A 59 -14.14 15.65 18.78
C ASN A 59 -14.38 14.27 18.15
N ALA A 60 -13.75 13.97 17.02
CA ALA A 60 -13.88 12.69 16.32
C ALA A 60 -13.39 11.49 17.16
N TYR A 61 -12.63 11.74 18.22
CA TYR A 61 -12.13 10.73 19.16
C TYR A 61 -13.01 10.56 20.41
N GLN A 62 -14.09 11.35 20.57
CA GLN A 62 -15.01 11.25 21.70
C GLN A 62 -16.41 10.82 21.27
N PRO A 63 -17.20 10.15 22.15
CA PRO A 63 -18.58 9.84 21.85
C PRO A 63 -19.39 11.12 21.66
N PHE A 64 -20.17 11.17 20.59
CA PHE A 64 -20.89 12.34 20.11
C PHE A 64 -22.00 12.78 21.05
N LYS A 65 -22.11 14.11 21.26
CA LYS A 65 -23.34 14.73 21.77
C LYS A 65 -24.08 15.39 20.61
N PHE A 66 -25.32 15.03 20.44
CA PHE A 66 -26.26 15.69 19.53
C PHE A 66 -26.56 17.10 20.05
N VAL A 67 -26.43 18.10 19.20
CA VAL A 67 -26.92 19.44 19.46
C VAL A 67 -27.53 20.00 18.19
N ASP A 68 -28.81 20.24 18.20
CA ASP A 68 -29.67 20.96 17.23
C ASP A 68 -29.25 20.95 15.74
N LYS A 69 -29.36 19.80 15.07
CA LYS A 69 -29.25 19.66 13.61
C LYS A 69 -27.92 20.09 12.95
N LYS A 70 -26.93 20.52 13.73
CA LYS A 70 -25.55 20.79 13.25
C LYS A 70 -24.58 19.82 13.90
N TYR A 71 -23.65 19.30 13.14
CA TYR A 71 -22.68 18.30 13.58
C TYR A 71 -21.28 18.78 13.24
N ALA A 72 -20.37 18.71 14.18
CA ALA A 72 -18.97 19.01 13.97
C ALA A 72 -18.09 17.78 14.23
N LEU A 73 -17.18 17.50 13.34
CA LEU A 73 -16.19 16.43 13.41
C LEU A 73 -14.82 17.04 13.64
N LEU A 74 -14.15 16.61 14.70
CA LEU A 74 -12.77 16.93 14.98
C LEU A 74 -11.89 15.73 14.63
N HIS A 75 -10.98 15.93 13.72
CA HIS A 75 -9.86 15.04 13.50
C HIS A 75 -8.59 15.82 13.86
N GLU A 76 -7.56 15.20 14.44
CA GLU A 76 -6.32 15.85 14.88
C GLU A 76 -5.97 17.12 14.09
N ASN A 77 -6.25 18.29 14.63
CA ASN A 77 -6.05 19.60 14.00
C ASN A 77 -7.05 19.97 12.88
N MET A 78 -8.24 19.37 12.82
CA MET A 78 -9.24 19.69 11.82
C MET A 78 -10.65 19.61 12.41
N ASN A 79 -11.40 20.72 12.34
CA ASN A 79 -12.83 20.78 12.69
C ASN A 79 -13.63 20.81 11.40
N LEU A 80 -14.57 19.89 11.26
CA LEU A 80 -15.48 19.84 10.14
C LEU A 80 -16.92 19.98 10.64
N THR A 81 -17.64 21.03 10.21
CA THR A 81 -19.05 21.24 10.53
C THR A 81 -19.91 20.70 9.41
N VAL A 82 -20.91 19.88 9.72
CA VAL A 82 -21.79 19.22 8.76
C VAL A 82 -23.24 19.57 9.06
N CYS A 83 -24.02 19.93 8.04
CA CYS A 83 -25.34 20.56 8.21
C CYS A 83 -26.51 19.58 8.40
N ASN A 84 -26.34 18.27 8.17
CA ASN A 84 -27.40 17.28 8.36
C ASN A 84 -26.88 15.91 8.85
N LEU A 85 -27.81 15.07 9.31
CA LEU A 85 -27.49 13.77 9.89
C LEU A 85 -26.83 12.82 8.90
N GLN A 86 -27.25 12.82 7.63
CA GLN A 86 -26.73 11.90 6.63
C GLN A 86 -25.28 12.21 6.29
N SER A 87 -24.98 13.49 6.00
CA SER A 87 -23.61 13.95 5.78
C SER A 87 -22.72 13.71 7.00
N TYR A 88 -23.27 13.85 8.21
CA TYR A 88 -22.58 13.54 9.44
C TYR A 88 -22.21 12.04 9.54
N LEU A 89 -23.17 11.15 9.30
CA LEU A 89 -22.92 9.70 9.35
C LEU A 89 -21.89 9.28 8.31
N TYR A 90 -21.96 9.87 7.12
CA TYR A 90 -20.99 9.62 6.07
C TYR A 90 -19.60 10.15 6.43
N ALA A 91 -19.50 11.38 6.93
CA ALA A 91 -18.25 11.96 7.43
C ALA A 91 -17.64 11.11 8.56
N LYS A 92 -18.48 10.61 9.48
CA LYS A 92 -18.04 9.68 10.53
C LYS A 92 -17.44 8.41 9.94
N TYR A 93 -18.09 7.81 8.95
CA TYR A 93 -17.59 6.65 8.24
C TYR A 93 -16.20 6.93 7.61
N LEU A 94 -16.07 8.06 6.91
CA LEU A 94 -14.80 8.45 6.28
C LEU A 94 -13.69 8.69 7.31
N VAL A 95 -14.00 9.32 8.44
CA VAL A 95 -13.04 9.51 9.54
C VAL A 95 -12.54 8.17 10.08
N GLU A 96 -13.42 7.18 10.24
CA GLU A 96 -12.99 5.84 10.66
C GLU A 96 -12.11 5.16 9.60
N GLN A 97 -12.39 5.35 8.30
CA GLN A 97 -11.50 4.87 7.23
C GLN A 97 -10.12 5.53 7.29
N ILE A 98 -10.07 6.84 7.54
CA ILE A 98 -8.81 7.58 7.71
C ILE A 98 -8.03 7.03 8.90
N LYS A 99 -8.66 6.84 10.06
CA LYS A 99 -8.00 6.28 11.25
C LYS A 99 -7.44 4.88 10.99
N GLN A 100 -8.18 4.03 10.28
CA GLN A 100 -7.70 2.70 9.89
C GLN A 100 -6.49 2.80 8.97
N TYR A 101 -6.53 3.72 8.01
CA TYR A 101 -5.40 3.98 7.11
C TYR A 101 -4.17 4.50 7.88
N GLU A 102 -4.35 5.46 8.78
CA GLU A 102 -3.28 5.99 9.65
C GLU A 102 -2.65 4.89 10.50
N LYS A 103 -3.48 4.03 11.11
CA LYS A 103 -3.01 2.88 11.87
C LYS A 103 -2.20 1.91 11.01
N SER A 104 -2.69 1.61 9.80
CA SER A 104 -1.98 0.76 8.84
C SER A 104 -0.66 1.39 8.42
N TYR A 105 -0.65 2.69 8.14
CA TYR A 105 0.55 3.44 7.79
C TYR A 105 1.59 3.42 8.90
N LEU A 106 1.19 3.70 10.14
CA LEU A 106 2.09 3.66 11.30
C LEU A 106 2.67 2.26 11.52
N LEU A 107 1.86 1.22 11.36
CA LEU A 107 2.31 -0.17 11.45
C LEU A 107 3.34 -0.50 10.37
N LYS A 108 3.11 -0.07 9.11
CA LYS A 108 4.09 -0.22 8.03
C LYS A 108 5.41 0.48 8.36
N GLN A 109 5.38 1.71 8.90
CA GLN A 109 6.58 2.44 9.30
C GLN A 109 7.34 1.72 10.43
N GLN A 110 6.64 1.18 11.44
CA GLN A 110 7.25 0.41 12.51
C GLN A 110 7.92 -0.88 11.99
N LYS A 111 7.25 -1.60 11.09
CA LYS A 111 7.82 -2.79 10.44
C LYS A 111 9.03 -2.44 9.59
N ALA A 112 8.96 -1.38 8.79
CA ALA A 112 10.08 -0.89 7.99
C ALA A 112 11.28 -0.52 8.87
N HIS A 113 11.05 0.21 9.95
CA HIS A 113 12.10 0.53 10.93
C HIS A 113 12.73 -0.74 11.53
N SER A 114 11.91 -1.72 11.92
CA SER A 114 12.40 -3.00 12.44
C SER A 114 13.25 -3.76 11.43
N ILE A 115 12.85 -3.78 10.15
CA ILE A 115 13.60 -4.44 9.08
C ILE A 115 14.94 -3.74 8.83
N ILE A 116 14.95 -2.42 8.70
CA ILE A 116 16.13 -1.61 8.43
C ILE A 116 17.21 -1.80 9.53
N HIS A 117 16.78 -1.91 10.78
CA HIS A 117 17.68 -2.04 11.93
C HIS A 117 17.92 -3.50 12.37
N ARG A 118 17.35 -4.48 11.66
CA ARG A 118 17.58 -5.90 11.95
C ARG A 118 19.01 -6.29 11.60
N VAL A 119 19.68 -6.97 12.52
CA VAL A 119 21.02 -7.52 12.26
C VAL A 119 20.93 -8.58 11.17
N ILE A 120 21.61 -8.34 10.06
CA ILE A 120 21.72 -9.27 8.93
C ILE A 120 22.97 -10.12 9.16
N SER A 121 22.81 -11.26 9.82
CA SER A 121 23.92 -12.20 10.05
C SER A 121 23.69 -13.49 9.28
N ASN A 122 24.65 -13.82 8.42
CA ASN A 122 24.67 -15.07 7.66
C ASN A 122 23.48 -15.31 6.71
N CYS A 123 22.68 -14.29 6.40
CA CYS A 123 21.62 -14.39 5.41
C CYS A 123 22.18 -14.23 3.99
N GLN A 124 21.79 -15.13 3.08
CA GLN A 124 22.26 -15.12 1.70
C GLN A 124 21.13 -14.81 0.70
N VAL A 125 19.89 -15.02 1.12
CA VAL A 125 18.69 -14.72 0.35
C VAL A 125 17.93 -13.58 0.99
N CYS A 126 17.53 -12.59 0.20
CA CYS A 126 16.65 -11.50 0.61
C CYS A 126 15.31 -11.61 -0.09
N LEU A 127 14.23 -11.73 0.66
CA LEU A 127 12.87 -11.66 0.15
C LEU A 127 12.36 -10.24 0.29
N ILE A 128 11.90 -9.61 -0.78
CA ILE A 128 11.41 -8.24 -0.83
C ILE A 128 9.99 -8.24 -1.40
N GLY A 129 9.05 -7.59 -0.72
CA GLY A 129 7.69 -7.50 -1.24
C GLY A 129 6.66 -7.04 -0.23
N ASP A 130 5.40 -7.33 -0.54
CA ASP A 130 4.24 -6.98 0.26
C ASP A 130 3.82 -8.13 1.20
N SER A 131 2.50 -8.26 1.47
CA SER A 131 1.95 -9.32 2.32
C SER A 131 2.24 -10.74 1.79
N LEU A 132 2.42 -10.90 0.48
CA LEU A 132 2.76 -12.20 -0.12
C LEU A 132 4.16 -12.66 0.28
N VAL A 133 5.05 -11.73 0.59
CA VAL A 133 6.37 -12.02 1.17
C VAL A 133 6.30 -12.05 2.69
N GLU A 134 5.60 -11.09 3.32
CA GLU A 134 5.50 -11.03 4.79
C GLU A 134 4.97 -12.33 5.39
N TYR A 135 3.97 -12.94 4.74
CA TYR A 135 3.32 -14.16 5.23
C TYR A 135 4.04 -15.45 4.84
N TRP A 136 5.09 -15.35 4.04
CA TRP A 136 5.90 -16.51 3.68
C TRP A 136 6.84 -16.86 4.84
N MET A 137 6.38 -17.78 5.69
CA MET A 137 7.09 -18.23 6.89
C MET A 137 8.10 -19.30 6.53
N VAL A 138 9.23 -18.89 5.96
CA VAL A 138 10.34 -19.75 5.54
C VAL A 138 11.67 -19.23 6.09
N ASP A 139 12.48 -20.11 6.66
CA ASP A 139 13.75 -19.74 7.27
C ASP A 139 14.93 -19.93 6.29
N GLU A 140 14.81 -20.93 5.40
CA GLU A 140 15.88 -21.31 4.46
C GLU A 140 15.30 -21.71 3.09
N ILE A 141 16.00 -21.35 2.01
CA ILE A 141 15.78 -21.82 0.64
C ILE A 141 17.12 -22.35 0.10
N SER A 142 17.14 -23.56 -0.45
CA SER A 142 18.38 -24.20 -0.97
C SER A 142 19.54 -24.19 0.06
N ASN A 143 19.25 -24.45 1.33
CA ASN A 143 20.17 -24.38 2.47
C ASN A 143 20.80 -22.98 2.69
N MET A 144 20.19 -21.94 2.18
CA MET A 144 20.59 -20.55 2.38
C MET A 144 19.61 -19.84 3.30
N LYS A 145 20.14 -19.20 4.36
CA LYS A 145 19.31 -18.43 5.30
C LYS A 145 18.70 -17.22 4.63
N ILE A 146 17.46 -16.94 5.03
CA ILE A 146 16.62 -15.91 4.48
C ILE A 146 16.59 -14.69 5.40
N PHE A 147 16.59 -13.52 4.77
CA PHE A 147 16.14 -12.27 5.35
C PHE A 147 14.82 -11.88 4.70
N ASN A 148 13.72 -11.98 5.43
CA ASN A 148 12.40 -11.58 4.95
C ASN A 148 12.18 -10.09 5.24
N ALA A 149 12.07 -9.29 4.17
CA ALA A 149 11.79 -7.86 4.18
C ALA A 149 10.36 -7.54 3.65
N GLY A 150 9.44 -8.49 3.72
CA GLY A 150 8.04 -8.30 3.36
C GLY A 150 7.29 -7.43 4.35
N ILE A 151 6.44 -6.53 3.85
CA ILE A 151 5.55 -5.68 4.66
C ILE A 151 4.17 -5.65 3.99
N GLY A 152 3.13 -6.04 4.72
CA GLY A 152 1.76 -6.03 4.22
C GLY A 152 1.31 -4.66 3.73
N ASP A 153 0.50 -4.66 2.69
CA ASP A 153 -0.05 -3.45 2.04
C ASP A 153 1.01 -2.48 1.48
N LEU A 154 2.24 -2.95 1.26
CA LEU A 154 3.31 -2.16 0.66
C LEU A 154 3.03 -1.93 -0.83
N THR A 155 3.20 -0.69 -1.29
CA THR A 155 3.20 -0.33 -2.71
C THR A 155 4.61 -0.39 -3.29
N SER A 156 4.75 -0.39 -4.63
CA SER A 156 6.06 -0.38 -5.30
C SER A 156 6.90 0.84 -4.92
N LYS A 157 6.27 2.02 -4.71
CA LYS A 157 6.96 3.24 -4.25
C LYS A 157 7.51 3.07 -2.84
N GLU A 158 6.67 2.61 -1.89
CA GLU A 158 7.10 2.38 -0.51
C GLU A 158 8.17 1.28 -0.42
N CYS A 159 8.07 0.26 -1.29
CA CYS A 159 9.07 -0.79 -1.41
C CYS A 159 10.43 -0.23 -1.87
N LEU A 160 10.45 0.67 -2.85
CA LEU A 160 11.66 1.36 -3.30
C LEU A 160 12.31 2.15 -2.15
N GLU A 161 11.53 2.88 -1.38
CA GLU A 161 11.99 3.64 -0.21
C GLU A 161 12.55 2.73 0.91
N LEU A 162 12.00 1.52 1.07
CA LEU A 162 12.49 0.51 2.01
C LEU A 162 13.83 -0.06 1.55
N VAL A 163 13.92 -0.48 0.28
CA VAL A 163 15.12 -1.08 -0.33
C VAL A 163 16.29 -0.10 -0.33
N ASP A 164 16.01 1.20 -0.47
CA ASP A 164 17.04 2.22 -0.37
C ASP A 164 17.72 2.29 1.02
N LYS A 165 17.03 1.91 2.06
CA LYS A 165 17.51 1.98 3.45
C LYS A 165 18.14 0.69 3.98
N ILE A 166 17.94 -0.45 3.29
CA ILE A 166 18.52 -1.75 3.70
C ILE A 166 19.94 -1.87 3.17
N ASP A 167 20.84 -2.44 3.99
CA ASP A 167 22.14 -2.91 3.50
C ASP A 167 21.96 -4.21 2.71
N LEU A 168 22.20 -4.15 1.41
CA LEU A 168 22.01 -5.26 0.49
C LEU A 168 23.31 -6.00 0.15
N SER A 169 24.45 -5.57 0.68
CA SER A 169 25.79 -6.03 0.26
C SER A 169 26.06 -7.51 0.55
N SER A 170 25.44 -8.08 1.58
CA SER A 170 25.68 -9.45 2.04
C SER A 170 24.87 -10.52 1.29
N PHE A 171 23.80 -10.14 0.60
CA PHE A 171 22.91 -11.09 -0.06
C PHE A 171 23.45 -11.53 -1.42
N LYS A 172 23.26 -12.80 -1.76
CA LYS A 172 23.59 -13.38 -3.07
C LYS A 172 22.39 -13.39 -4.01
N ILE A 173 21.20 -13.65 -3.44
CA ILE A 173 19.97 -13.87 -4.17
C ILE A 173 18.89 -12.96 -3.61
N PHE A 174 18.14 -12.36 -4.51
CA PHE A 174 16.95 -11.55 -4.19
C PHE A 174 15.74 -12.19 -4.86
N PHE A 175 14.70 -12.42 -4.09
CA PHE A 175 13.37 -12.73 -4.61
C PHE A 175 12.47 -11.53 -4.35
N ILE A 176 11.85 -11.01 -5.40
CA ILE A 176 11.05 -9.77 -5.34
C ILE A 176 9.65 -10.05 -5.90
N ILE A 177 8.62 -9.75 -5.12
CA ILE A 177 7.22 -9.78 -5.55
C ILE A 177 6.49 -8.57 -4.98
N ILE A 178 6.08 -7.64 -5.86
CA ILE A 178 5.45 -6.36 -5.49
C ILE A 178 4.60 -5.85 -6.66
N GLY A 179 3.56 -5.06 -6.38
CA GLY A 179 2.74 -4.40 -7.39
C GLY A 179 1.24 -4.67 -7.26
N THR A 180 0.82 -5.67 -6.49
CA THR A 180 -0.61 -5.98 -6.33
C THR A 180 -1.36 -4.89 -5.56
N ASN A 181 -0.73 -4.24 -4.58
CA ASN A 181 -1.34 -3.15 -3.82
C ASN A 181 -1.40 -1.85 -4.63
N ASP A 182 -0.47 -1.64 -5.53
CA ASP A 182 -0.52 -0.51 -6.47
C ASP A 182 -1.80 -0.54 -7.31
N LEU A 183 -2.19 -1.73 -7.80
CA LEU A 183 -3.45 -1.91 -8.54
C LEU A 183 -4.69 -1.68 -7.65
N LYS A 184 -4.66 -2.11 -6.39
CA LYS A 184 -5.71 -1.80 -5.40
C LYS A 184 -5.88 -0.29 -5.24
N TYR A 185 -4.78 0.46 -5.17
CA TYR A 185 -4.77 1.91 -5.02
C TYR A 185 -4.88 2.67 -6.35
N LYS A 186 -5.14 1.97 -7.48
CA LYS A 186 -5.32 2.55 -8.81
C LYS A 186 -4.13 3.38 -9.29
N ILE A 187 -2.92 3.00 -8.88
CA ILE A 187 -1.69 3.61 -9.37
C ILE A 187 -1.54 3.25 -10.86
N PRO A 188 -1.20 4.21 -11.74
CA PRO A 188 -1.02 3.95 -13.15
C PRO A 188 0.03 2.86 -13.43
N ILE A 189 -0.24 1.95 -14.36
CA ILE A 189 0.63 0.80 -14.68
C ILE A 189 2.06 1.26 -15.00
N ASP A 190 2.22 2.34 -15.78
CA ASP A 190 3.55 2.84 -16.12
C ASP A 190 4.34 3.33 -14.89
N THR A 191 3.65 3.91 -13.91
CA THR A 191 4.26 4.29 -12.63
C THR A 191 4.71 3.06 -11.85
N ILE A 192 3.89 2.01 -11.82
CA ILE A 192 4.22 0.74 -11.14
C ILE A 192 5.46 0.12 -11.78
N VAL A 193 5.48 0.02 -13.11
CA VAL A 193 6.60 -0.53 -13.88
C VAL A 193 7.88 0.25 -13.63
N ASN A 194 7.83 1.58 -13.64
CA ASN A 194 8.99 2.43 -13.38
C ASN A 194 9.53 2.26 -11.96
N ASN A 195 8.64 2.17 -10.96
CA ASN A 195 9.04 1.94 -9.58
C ASN A 195 9.73 0.57 -9.43
N ILE A 196 9.15 -0.50 -10.03
CA ILE A 196 9.71 -1.85 -9.96
C ILE A 196 11.07 -1.90 -10.67
N LYS A 197 11.19 -1.28 -11.84
CA LYS A 197 12.48 -1.15 -12.53
C LYS A 197 13.50 -0.44 -11.64
N SER A 198 13.10 0.65 -10.98
CA SER A 198 13.99 1.39 -10.07
C SER A 198 14.41 0.56 -8.86
N ILE A 199 13.55 -0.34 -8.34
CA ILE A 199 13.92 -1.30 -7.29
C ILE A 199 15.04 -2.24 -7.80
N ILE A 200 14.87 -2.81 -8.99
CA ILE A 200 15.84 -3.71 -9.61
C ILE A 200 17.18 -2.98 -9.83
N ASP A 201 17.13 -1.79 -10.44
CA ASP A 201 18.32 -0.97 -10.70
C ASP A 201 19.05 -0.63 -9.40
N LEU A 202 18.32 -0.30 -8.34
CA LEU A 202 18.87 0.02 -7.03
C LEU A 202 19.56 -1.20 -6.37
N VAL A 203 18.93 -2.37 -6.45
CA VAL A 203 19.53 -3.62 -5.95
C VAL A 203 20.83 -3.91 -6.68
N LEU A 204 20.85 -3.82 -8.01
CA LEU A 204 22.05 -4.04 -8.83
C LEU A 204 23.12 -2.96 -8.61
N TYR A 205 22.71 -1.71 -8.36
CA TYR A 205 23.66 -0.65 -8.02
C TYR A 205 24.33 -0.89 -6.66
N LYS A 206 23.54 -1.25 -5.62
CA LYS A 206 24.08 -1.55 -4.28
C LYS A 206 24.85 -2.87 -4.22
N ASN A 207 24.46 -3.83 -5.04
CA ASN A 207 25.07 -5.15 -5.10
C ASN A 207 25.17 -5.65 -6.57
N PRO A 208 26.24 -5.29 -7.29
CA PRO A 208 26.43 -5.69 -8.70
C PRO A 208 26.53 -7.20 -8.95
N LYS A 209 26.74 -8.01 -7.90
CA LYS A 209 26.79 -9.48 -7.99
C LYS A 209 25.48 -10.14 -7.62
N ALA A 210 24.44 -9.36 -7.32
CA ALA A 210 23.12 -9.87 -6.96
C ALA A 210 22.51 -10.67 -8.10
N ARG A 211 21.96 -11.84 -7.77
CA ARG A 211 21.08 -12.60 -8.66
C ARG A 211 19.64 -12.30 -8.25
N ILE A 212 18.84 -11.81 -9.18
CA ILE A 212 17.48 -11.36 -8.90
C ILE A 212 16.48 -12.26 -9.61
N ILE A 213 15.52 -12.79 -8.85
CA ILE A 213 14.30 -13.44 -9.35
C ILE A 213 13.16 -12.48 -9.06
N TYR A 214 12.62 -11.86 -10.09
CA TYR A 214 11.41 -11.03 -9.97
C TYR A 214 10.17 -11.86 -10.29
N SER A 215 9.27 -12.00 -9.36
CA SER A 215 7.99 -12.66 -9.60
C SER A 215 6.98 -11.69 -10.18
N LEU A 216 6.36 -12.06 -11.29
CA LEU A 216 5.19 -11.35 -11.82
C LEU A 216 4.07 -11.34 -10.78
N VAL A 217 3.24 -10.29 -10.83
CA VAL A 217 2.12 -10.11 -9.91
C VAL A 217 1.12 -11.26 -10.08
N PRO A 218 0.74 -11.97 -9.01
CA PRO A 218 -0.20 -13.09 -9.11
C PRO A 218 -1.59 -12.63 -9.51
N ASN A 219 -2.29 -13.44 -10.30
CA ASN A 219 -3.70 -13.26 -10.52
C ASN A 219 -4.46 -13.48 -9.20
N VAL A 220 -5.67 -12.94 -9.12
CA VAL A 220 -6.54 -13.01 -7.94
C VAL A 220 -7.81 -13.80 -8.26
N ARG A 221 -8.50 -14.22 -7.19
CA ARG A 221 -9.78 -14.93 -7.29
C ARG A 221 -10.88 -14.14 -6.58
N ARG A 222 -11.98 -13.83 -7.30
CA ARG A 222 -13.17 -13.16 -6.72
C ARG A 222 -12.85 -11.84 -5.97
N ARG A 223 -11.87 -11.08 -6.51
CA ARG A 223 -11.49 -9.78 -5.94
C ARG A 223 -12.04 -8.66 -6.79
N TRP A 224 -12.76 -7.72 -6.17
CA TRP A 224 -13.32 -6.55 -6.84
C TRP A 224 -12.38 -5.33 -6.78
N ASP A 225 -11.44 -5.31 -5.83
CA ASP A 225 -10.49 -4.21 -5.59
C ASP A 225 -9.33 -4.18 -6.60
N ARG A 226 -9.12 -5.29 -7.34
CA ARG A 226 -8.12 -5.40 -8.42
C ARG A 226 -8.59 -6.41 -9.46
N ARG A 227 -8.34 -6.13 -10.74
CA ARG A 227 -8.82 -6.94 -11.86
C ARG A 227 -7.68 -7.74 -12.48
N ASN A 228 -7.94 -8.99 -12.85
CA ASN A 228 -6.94 -9.82 -13.53
C ASN A 228 -6.52 -9.23 -14.89
N ASP A 229 -7.39 -8.50 -15.60
CA ASP A 229 -7.02 -7.79 -16.82
C ASP A 229 -5.93 -6.73 -16.58
N ASP A 230 -6.01 -5.99 -15.46
CA ASP A 230 -5.01 -4.99 -15.07
C ASP A 230 -3.70 -5.67 -14.64
N ILE A 231 -3.79 -6.79 -13.92
CA ILE A 231 -2.64 -7.62 -13.54
C ILE A 231 -1.94 -8.14 -14.79
N ASN A 232 -2.69 -8.69 -15.75
CA ASN A 232 -2.12 -9.23 -16.98
C ASN A 232 -1.44 -8.14 -17.82
N ARG A 233 -2.04 -6.95 -17.94
CA ARG A 233 -1.42 -5.80 -18.62
C ARG A 233 -0.13 -5.35 -17.94
N LEU A 234 -0.13 -5.30 -16.62
CA LEU A 234 1.07 -4.98 -15.83
C LEU A 234 2.16 -6.04 -16.06
N ASN A 235 1.81 -7.32 -15.97
CA ASN A 235 2.75 -8.43 -16.12
C ASN A 235 3.38 -8.50 -17.52
N ILE A 236 2.63 -8.19 -18.59
CA ILE A 236 3.18 -8.10 -19.94
C ILE A 236 4.28 -7.04 -19.99
N LYS A 237 3.98 -5.82 -19.53
CA LYS A 237 4.98 -4.72 -19.51
C LYS A 237 6.19 -5.03 -18.63
N LEU A 238 5.98 -5.65 -17.47
CA LEU A 238 7.07 -6.05 -16.59
C LEU A 238 7.97 -7.10 -17.25
N ASN A 239 7.38 -8.10 -17.90
CA ASN A 239 8.15 -9.13 -18.59
C ASN A 239 8.96 -8.55 -19.76
N GLU A 240 8.40 -7.62 -20.53
CA GLU A 240 9.09 -6.93 -21.63
C GLU A 240 10.29 -6.12 -21.12
N ILE A 241 10.14 -5.41 -19.99
CA ILE A 241 11.19 -4.53 -19.47
C ILE A 241 12.24 -5.29 -18.68
N LEU A 242 11.84 -6.28 -17.87
CA LEU A 242 12.73 -6.97 -16.95
C LEU A 242 13.34 -8.27 -17.51
N GLY A 243 12.71 -8.88 -18.52
CA GLY A 243 13.11 -10.19 -19.03
C GLY A 243 14.53 -10.28 -19.59
N GLY A 244 15.14 -9.14 -19.96
CA GLY A 244 16.55 -9.06 -20.36
C GLY A 244 17.52 -8.65 -19.25
N MET A 245 17.00 -8.31 -18.05
CA MET A 245 17.80 -7.78 -16.94
C MET A 245 17.94 -8.79 -15.79
N VAL A 246 16.86 -9.51 -15.49
CA VAL A 246 16.77 -10.43 -14.35
C VAL A 246 15.98 -11.67 -14.70
N SER A 247 16.04 -12.70 -13.84
CA SER A 247 15.16 -13.88 -13.99
C SER A 247 13.73 -13.50 -13.64
N VAL A 248 12.82 -13.57 -14.61
CA VAL A 248 11.38 -13.30 -14.40
C VAL A 248 10.65 -14.61 -14.16
N LEU A 249 9.87 -14.68 -13.09
CA LEU A 249 9.08 -15.84 -12.71
C LEU A 249 7.57 -15.54 -12.91
N SER A 250 6.92 -16.32 -13.78
CA SER A 250 5.46 -16.32 -13.88
C SER A 250 4.85 -17.21 -12.80
N LEU A 251 3.79 -16.74 -12.15
CA LEU A 251 3.02 -17.51 -11.17
C LEU A 251 1.78 -18.20 -11.78
N SER A 252 1.72 -18.34 -13.11
CA SER A 252 0.59 -18.96 -13.81
C SER A 252 0.32 -20.41 -13.38
N PHE A 253 1.31 -21.12 -12.84
CA PHE A 253 1.15 -22.47 -12.28
C PHE A 253 0.26 -22.51 -11.02
N LEU A 254 -0.01 -21.38 -10.38
CA LEU A 254 -0.96 -21.25 -9.29
C LEU A 254 -2.40 -21.03 -9.77
N ASN A 255 -2.61 -20.76 -11.07
CA ASN A 255 -3.92 -20.42 -11.63
C ASN A 255 -4.72 -21.66 -12.05
N ASN A 256 -6.03 -21.49 -12.14
CA ASN A 256 -6.95 -22.41 -12.78
C ASN A 256 -6.94 -22.21 -14.31
N ILE A 257 -7.73 -23.02 -15.02
CA ILE A 257 -7.84 -22.95 -16.49
C ILE A 257 -8.45 -21.63 -17.00
N TYR A 258 -9.09 -20.85 -16.13
CA TYR A 258 -9.66 -19.53 -16.45
C TYR A 258 -8.70 -18.36 -16.16
N GLY A 259 -7.46 -18.67 -15.76
CA GLY A 259 -6.47 -17.65 -15.40
C GLY A 259 -6.66 -17.00 -14.05
N GLU A 260 -7.54 -17.51 -13.19
CA GLU A 260 -7.70 -17.05 -11.82
C GLU A 260 -6.85 -17.89 -10.86
N LEU A 261 -6.41 -17.29 -9.75
CA LEU A 261 -5.77 -18.04 -8.68
C LEU A 261 -6.67 -19.21 -8.22
N GLN A 262 -6.12 -20.45 -8.19
CA GLN A 262 -6.89 -21.61 -7.76
C GLN A 262 -7.31 -21.48 -6.31
N GLU A 263 -8.52 -21.98 -5.98
CA GLU A 263 -9.07 -21.90 -4.61
C GLU A 263 -8.15 -22.53 -3.57
N ARG A 264 -7.56 -23.68 -3.84
CA ARG A 264 -6.60 -24.37 -2.96
C ARG A 264 -5.28 -23.60 -2.76
N ASN A 265 -4.94 -22.68 -3.65
CA ASN A 265 -3.71 -21.91 -3.62
C ASN A 265 -3.87 -20.55 -2.91
N THR A 266 -5.04 -20.26 -2.37
CA THR A 266 -5.32 -18.98 -1.69
C THR A 266 -6.22 -19.15 -0.48
N ILE A 267 -6.05 -18.28 0.51
CA ILE A 267 -6.91 -18.23 1.71
C ILE A 267 -8.09 -17.25 1.58
N ASP A 268 -7.94 -16.20 0.76
CA ASP A 268 -8.93 -15.12 0.63
C ASP A 268 -9.08 -14.57 -0.81
N GLY A 269 -8.55 -15.28 -1.79
CA GLY A 269 -8.53 -14.88 -3.19
C GLY A 269 -7.32 -14.03 -3.60
N LEU A 270 -6.42 -13.71 -2.67
CA LEU A 270 -5.17 -12.96 -2.90
C LEU A 270 -3.98 -13.63 -2.22
N HIS A 271 -4.06 -13.78 -0.89
CA HIS A 271 -2.94 -14.32 -0.10
C HIS A 271 -2.81 -15.83 -0.34
N PHE A 272 -1.57 -16.28 -0.42
CA PHE A 272 -1.27 -17.67 -0.71
C PHE A 272 -1.59 -18.59 0.47
N SER A 273 -2.03 -19.80 0.16
CA SER A 273 -2.09 -20.91 1.12
C SER A 273 -0.70 -21.54 1.28
N ASP A 274 -0.54 -22.37 2.29
CA ASP A 274 0.70 -23.13 2.50
C ASP A 274 1.07 -23.97 1.27
N ILE A 275 0.09 -24.60 0.61
CA ILE A 275 0.29 -25.36 -0.65
C ILE A 275 0.87 -24.48 -1.76
N ALA A 276 0.47 -23.22 -1.84
CA ALA A 276 1.00 -22.30 -2.85
C ALA A 276 2.43 -21.88 -2.53
N TYR A 277 2.74 -21.64 -1.25
CA TYR A 277 4.10 -21.33 -0.83
C TYR A 277 5.06 -22.52 -1.01
N GLU A 278 4.62 -23.75 -0.72
CA GLU A 278 5.41 -24.97 -1.00
C GLU A 278 5.79 -25.05 -2.49
N LYS A 279 4.82 -24.92 -3.39
CA LYS A 279 5.06 -24.90 -4.83
C LYS A 279 5.97 -23.77 -5.28
N LEU A 280 5.78 -22.58 -4.69
CA LEU A 280 6.62 -21.42 -4.99
C LEU A 280 8.06 -21.67 -4.59
N GLN A 281 8.28 -22.27 -3.41
CA GLN A 281 9.59 -22.63 -2.93
C GLN A 281 10.30 -23.62 -3.86
N GLU A 282 9.63 -24.71 -4.26
CA GLU A 282 10.18 -25.71 -5.18
C GLU A 282 10.65 -25.07 -6.50
N ILE A 283 9.86 -24.16 -7.06
CA ILE A 283 10.20 -23.48 -8.32
C ILE A 283 11.36 -22.49 -8.13
N ILE A 284 11.38 -21.76 -7.02
CA ILE A 284 12.49 -20.85 -6.73
C ILE A 284 13.79 -21.62 -6.52
N GLU A 285 13.77 -22.76 -5.81
CA GLU A 285 14.93 -23.62 -5.63
C GLU A 285 15.47 -24.15 -6.96
N SER A 286 14.56 -24.56 -7.87
CA SER A 286 14.96 -24.94 -9.23
C SER A 286 15.61 -23.77 -9.98
N LYS A 287 15.01 -22.56 -9.90
CA LYS A 287 15.60 -21.38 -10.55
C LYS A 287 16.93 -20.94 -9.96
N ILE A 288 17.12 -21.09 -8.67
CA ILE A 288 18.40 -20.82 -8.01
C ILE A 288 19.49 -21.77 -8.52
N ALA A 289 19.13 -23.03 -8.77
CA ALA A 289 20.07 -24.01 -9.33
C ALA A 289 20.46 -23.72 -10.80
N GLU A 290 19.61 -22.96 -11.54
CA GLU A 290 19.89 -22.54 -12.92
C GLU A 290 20.73 -21.25 -12.99
N LEU A 291 20.81 -20.47 -11.92
CA LEU A 291 21.56 -19.22 -11.83
C LEU A 291 23.03 -19.42 -11.46
#